data_5b8e1d9dd7327a2ab6c9fb171e45ebc0
#
_entry.id   5b8e1d9dd7327a2ab6c9fb171e45ebc0
#
_cell.length_a   1.000
_cell.length_b   1.000
_cell.length_c   1.000
_cell.angle_alpha   90.00
_cell.angle_beta   90.00
_cell.angle_gamma   90.00
#
_symmetry.space_group_name_H-M   'P 1'
#
loop_
_entity.id
_entity.type
_entity.pdbx_description
1 polymer ?
#
loop_
_entity_poly.entity_id
_entity_poly.type
_entity_poly.pdbx_seq_one_letter_code
_entity_poly.pdbx_strand_id
1 'polypeptide(L)'
;MGPTPVVTTHKSAPRHPRMFAGVAGRAARALTTAASALALCVGALVVAPAPAHADDTITTQDYFSYYKLDQARAKGYTGKGVTIAMIDGPVDTSAPELAGANITDKSRCTVNSDNKSKTHGTAIASLLVSKNYGFLPDATLYSYQTTFEGQAPSEDCNPDIGTRLDGLASSINFAINDGAQIISISIAAGQIDAKFEAPLNAALSRAINQGIIVVTGMGNTSTDNDGGSYASRNGTVGVSAINLDGSFASDYSSYGDSVTTAAFGGPIKVRDYDTGQISDTSGTSIATPIVAASLALARQKWPDATSNQLLQLLIHTGSNSQQAWNNRTGYGAVNPGALINTDPSQYPDENPVSQKADDAYPTAEMVRDYGDGRADAPLGTFDDTYVYRGTDDIYIHAEFLTQTPHLGTSPAYHRK
;
A
#
# COMPACT_ATOMS: atom_id res chain seq x y z
N MET A 1 -56.44 18.21 -14.73
CA MET A 1 -56.77 17.99 -16.15
C MET A 1 -55.71 17.05 -16.68
N GLY A 2 -56.06 15.77 -16.80
CA GLY A 2 -55.34 14.79 -17.58
C GLY A 2 -55.63 14.97 -19.06
N PRO A 3 -55.19 14.09 -19.97
CA PRO A 3 -55.28 12.62 -19.82
C PRO A 3 -54.04 11.81 -20.32
N THR A 4 -53.90 10.63 -19.80
CA THR A 4 -53.48 9.38 -20.43
C THR A 4 -54.51 8.91 -21.47
N PRO A 5 -54.39 7.77 -22.16
CA PRO A 5 -53.31 6.86 -22.53
C PRO A 5 -53.33 6.47 -24.04
N VAL A 6 -52.54 5.51 -24.51
CA VAL A 6 -53.01 4.39 -25.37
C VAL A 6 -51.91 3.30 -25.55
N VAL A 7 -52.34 2.10 -25.26
CA VAL A 7 -51.77 0.76 -25.47
C VAL A 7 -52.12 0.26 -26.87
N THR A 8 -51.25 -0.56 -27.50
CA THR A 8 -51.60 -1.71 -28.38
C THR A 8 -50.35 -2.54 -28.66
N THR A 9 -50.18 -3.68 -28.20
CA THR A 9 -50.46 -5.13 -28.52
C THR A 9 -50.45 -5.52 -29.98
N HIS A 10 -49.66 -6.55 -30.30
CA HIS A 10 -49.97 -7.84 -30.94
C HIS A 10 -48.70 -8.51 -31.45
N LYS A 11 -48.36 -9.72 -30.95
CA LYS A 11 -48.65 -11.09 -31.41
C LYS A 11 -48.09 -11.34 -32.82
N SER A 12 -47.39 -12.39 -33.17
CA SER A 12 -47.49 -13.83 -32.85
C SER A 12 -46.39 -14.60 -33.63
N ALA A 13 -45.95 -15.73 -33.08
CA ALA A 13 -45.25 -16.81 -33.78
C ALA A 13 -46.28 -17.58 -34.66
N PRO A 14 -45.92 -18.48 -35.61
CA PRO A 14 -45.58 -19.83 -35.21
C PRO A 14 -44.74 -20.74 -36.19
N ARG A 15 -44.25 -21.84 -35.64
CA ARG A 15 -44.27 -23.25 -36.06
C ARG A 15 -43.53 -23.77 -37.33
N HIS A 16 -42.76 -24.83 -36.96
CA HIS A 16 -42.26 -25.99 -37.71
C HIS A 16 -43.23 -26.56 -38.78
N PRO A 17 -42.80 -27.49 -39.73
CA PRO A 17 -42.50 -28.89 -39.37
C PRO A 17 -41.44 -29.61 -40.25
N ARG A 18 -40.81 -30.68 -39.68
CA ARG A 18 -40.85 -32.13 -39.97
C ARG A 18 -40.63 -32.51 -41.45
N MET A 19 -39.86 -33.47 -41.72
CA MET A 19 -39.59 -34.89 -41.58
C MET A 19 -39.13 -35.50 -42.91
N PHE A 20 -38.39 -36.59 -42.86
CA PHE A 20 -38.35 -37.93 -43.46
C PHE A 20 -36.93 -38.25 -43.94
N ALA A 21 -36.27 -39.20 -43.47
CA ALA A 21 -36.40 -40.66 -43.36
C ALA A 21 -35.91 -41.40 -44.61
N GLY A 22 -35.12 -42.38 -44.37
CA GLY A 22 -35.01 -43.64 -45.09
C GLY A 22 -33.67 -43.84 -45.81
N VAL A 23 -33.01 -44.89 -45.86
CA VAL A 23 -33.19 -46.35 -45.72
C VAL A 23 -31.82 -47.01 -46.01
N ALA A 24 -31.43 -47.87 -45.21
CA ALA A 24 -30.77 -49.18 -45.28
C ALA A 24 -30.13 -49.69 -46.59
N GLY A 25 -29.00 -50.37 -46.48
CA GLY A 25 -28.42 -51.26 -47.48
C GLY A 25 -27.17 -52.01 -46.97
N ARG A 26 -27.37 -53.13 -46.38
CA ARG A 26 -26.74 -54.44 -46.25
C ARG A 26 -25.35 -54.67 -46.89
N ALA A 27 -24.47 -55.09 -46.07
CA ALA A 27 -23.71 -56.36 -45.96
C ALA A 27 -22.97 -56.91 -47.22
N ALA A 28 -21.68 -57.13 -47.03
CA ALA A 28 -21.02 -58.38 -47.44
C ALA A 28 -19.74 -58.63 -46.63
N ARG A 29 -19.65 -59.82 -46.07
CA ARG A 29 -18.49 -60.42 -45.36
C ARG A 29 -17.46 -60.83 -46.40
N ALA A 30 -16.18 -60.66 -46.05
CA ALA A 30 -15.11 -61.55 -46.49
C ALA A 30 -14.03 -61.61 -45.40
N LEU A 31 -13.92 -62.78 -44.82
CA LEU A 31 -12.78 -63.24 -44.02
C LEU A 31 -11.60 -63.53 -44.95
N THR A 32 -10.41 -63.05 -44.61
CA THR A 32 -9.18 -63.83 -44.88
C THR A 32 -8.12 -63.48 -43.83
N THR A 33 -7.55 -64.53 -43.40
CA THR A 33 -6.57 -64.87 -42.35
C THR A 33 -5.23 -64.12 -42.38
N ALA A 34 -4.78 -63.80 -41.19
CA ALA A 34 -3.47 -63.98 -40.58
C ALA A 34 -2.20 -63.51 -41.35
N ALA A 35 -1.48 -62.59 -40.71
CA ALA A 35 -0.03 -62.77 -40.46
C ALA A 35 0.38 -61.77 -39.40
N SER A 36 0.95 -62.27 -38.31
CA SER A 36 1.52 -61.53 -37.20
C SER A 36 2.81 -60.81 -37.67
N ALA A 37 2.81 -59.49 -37.55
CA ALA A 37 4.05 -58.74 -37.54
C ALA A 37 3.94 -57.75 -36.38
N LEU A 38 4.63 -58.08 -35.30
CA LEU A 38 4.84 -57.22 -34.13
C LEU A 38 5.79 -56.07 -34.57
N ALA A 39 5.25 -54.97 -34.99
CA ALA A 39 6.00 -53.72 -35.17
C ALA A 39 5.88 -52.90 -33.87
N LEU A 40 6.97 -52.92 -33.11
CA LEU A 40 7.17 -51.97 -32.02
C LEU A 40 7.23 -50.51 -32.62
N CYS A 41 6.10 -49.85 -32.65
CA CYS A 41 6.07 -48.40 -32.80
C CYS A 41 6.44 -47.77 -31.45
N VAL A 42 7.75 -47.56 -31.26
CA VAL A 42 8.21 -46.57 -30.30
C VAL A 42 7.70 -45.22 -30.80
N GLY A 43 6.53 -44.84 -30.32
CA GLY A 43 6.02 -43.49 -30.48
C GLY A 43 6.94 -42.55 -29.72
N ALA A 44 7.87 -41.94 -30.44
CA ALA A 44 8.56 -40.74 -29.93
C ALA A 44 7.44 -39.70 -29.66
N LEU A 45 7.04 -39.54 -28.41
CA LEU A 45 6.35 -38.35 -27.96
C LEU A 45 7.32 -37.19 -28.23
N VAL A 46 7.12 -36.51 -29.37
CA VAL A 46 7.68 -35.19 -29.59
C VAL A 46 6.93 -34.31 -28.58
N VAL A 47 7.46 -34.19 -27.36
CA VAL A 47 7.12 -33.13 -26.46
C VAL A 47 7.59 -31.88 -27.19
N ALA A 48 6.65 -31.21 -27.88
CA ALA A 48 6.91 -29.85 -28.35
C ALA A 48 7.39 -29.08 -27.15
N PRO A 49 8.55 -28.43 -27.19
CA PRO A 49 8.93 -27.54 -26.10
C PRO A 49 7.79 -26.54 -25.97
N ALA A 50 7.20 -26.46 -24.78
CA ALA A 50 6.33 -25.35 -24.45
C ALA A 50 7.09 -24.07 -24.87
N PRO A 51 6.43 -23.11 -25.52
CA PRO A 51 7.09 -21.85 -25.81
C PRO A 51 7.72 -21.40 -24.51
N ALA A 52 9.02 -21.24 -24.49
CA ALA A 52 9.71 -20.58 -23.42
C ALA A 52 9.07 -19.19 -23.40
N HIS A 53 8.18 -18.94 -22.44
CA HIS A 53 7.80 -17.58 -22.11
C HIS A 53 9.15 -16.90 -21.85
N ALA A 54 9.49 -15.92 -22.65
CA ALA A 54 10.57 -15.01 -22.33
C ALA A 54 10.33 -14.61 -20.88
N ASP A 55 11.39 -14.64 -20.08
CA ASP A 55 11.32 -14.40 -18.65
C ASP A 55 10.80 -12.96 -18.47
N ASP A 56 9.47 -12.80 -18.35
CA ASP A 56 8.79 -11.50 -18.23
C ASP A 56 9.02 -10.86 -16.85
N THR A 57 10.07 -11.31 -16.15
CA THR A 57 10.42 -10.78 -14.83
C THR A 57 11.00 -9.38 -14.97
N ILE A 58 10.44 -8.44 -14.23
CA ILE A 58 11.01 -7.10 -14.11
C ILE A 58 12.26 -7.21 -13.24
N THR A 59 13.43 -6.94 -13.83
CA THR A 59 14.71 -7.09 -13.12
C THR A 59 15.34 -5.76 -12.72
N THR A 60 14.85 -4.65 -13.25
CA THR A 60 15.35 -3.30 -12.94
C THR A 60 14.27 -2.24 -13.12
N GLN A 61 14.50 -1.07 -12.54
CA GLN A 61 13.67 0.12 -12.63
C GLN A 61 14.58 1.36 -12.73
N ASP A 62 14.15 2.42 -13.40
CA ASP A 62 14.96 3.63 -13.62
C ASP A 62 15.35 4.33 -12.32
N TYR A 63 14.46 4.33 -11.32
CA TYR A 63 14.78 4.91 -10.00
C TYR A 63 15.95 4.22 -9.30
N PHE A 64 16.23 2.95 -9.61
CA PHE A 64 17.33 2.20 -8.98
C PHE A 64 18.66 2.90 -9.18
N SER A 65 18.92 3.31 -10.42
CA SER A 65 20.14 4.07 -10.79
C SER A 65 20.05 5.53 -10.31
N TYR A 66 18.87 6.15 -10.42
CA TYR A 66 18.64 7.52 -10.00
C TYR A 66 18.99 7.74 -8.52
N TYR A 67 18.53 6.86 -7.64
CA TYR A 67 18.82 6.91 -6.20
C TYR A 67 20.11 6.20 -5.79
N LYS A 68 20.89 5.66 -6.75
CA LYS A 68 22.17 4.95 -6.51
C LYS A 68 22.03 3.82 -5.49
N LEU A 69 20.97 3.02 -5.63
CA LEU A 69 20.65 1.95 -4.68
C LEU A 69 21.70 0.84 -4.65
N ASP A 70 22.40 0.61 -5.75
CA ASP A 70 23.56 -0.27 -5.82
C ASP A 70 24.65 0.14 -4.81
N GLN A 71 24.94 1.43 -4.73
CA GLN A 71 25.95 1.97 -3.79
C GLN A 71 25.48 1.89 -2.34
N ALA A 72 24.18 2.13 -2.08
CA ALA A 72 23.59 1.96 -0.75
C ALA A 72 23.69 0.51 -0.28
N ARG A 73 23.30 -0.44 -1.16
CA ARG A 73 23.36 -1.88 -0.91
C ARG A 73 24.79 -2.37 -0.69
N ALA A 74 25.75 -1.90 -1.48
CA ALA A 74 27.16 -2.23 -1.33
C ALA A 74 27.73 -1.81 0.04
N LYS A 75 27.14 -0.80 0.67
CA LYS A 75 27.45 -0.34 2.03
C LYS A 75 26.62 -1.04 3.11
N GLY A 76 25.77 -2.00 2.75
CA GLY A 76 24.92 -2.74 3.69
C GLY A 76 23.60 -2.04 4.05
N TYR A 77 23.23 -0.94 3.38
CA TYR A 77 21.95 -0.27 3.60
C TYR A 77 20.88 -0.95 2.74
N THR A 78 20.17 -1.90 3.34
CA THR A 78 19.21 -2.80 2.68
C THR A 78 17.88 -2.87 3.41
N GLY A 79 17.68 -2.05 4.44
CA GLY A 79 16.50 -2.11 5.31
C GLY A 79 16.55 -3.23 6.36
N LYS A 80 17.69 -3.93 6.50
CA LYS A 80 17.83 -5.02 7.47
C LYS A 80 17.53 -4.55 8.89
N GLY A 81 16.63 -5.27 9.57
CA GLY A 81 16.20 -4.94 10.93
C GLY A 81 15.10 -3.88 11.01
N VAL A 82 14.61 -3.38 9.87
CA VAL A 82 13.49 -2.45 9.83
C VAL A 82 12.22 -3.19 9.42
N THR A 83 11.13 -2.92 10.14
CA THR A 83 9.78 -3.35 9.78
C THR A 83 9.02 -2.16 9.20
N ILE A 84 8.56 -2.31 7.97
CA ILE A 84 7.72 -1.33 7.28
C ILE A 84 6.33 -1.93 7.04
N ALA A 85 5.29 -1.16 7.31
CA ALA A 85 3.92 -1.50 6.95
C ALA A 85 3.52 -0.81 5.64
N MET A 86 2.85 -1.53 4.78
CA MET A 86 2.24 -1.02 3.56
C MET A 86 0.73 -1.18 3.67
N ILE A 87 -0.01 -0.08 3.60
CA ILE A 87 -1.48 -0.09 3.53
C ILE A 87 -1.85 0.21 2.08
N ASP A 88 -2.35 -0.82 1.37
CA ASP A 88 -2.56 -0.79 -0.08
C ASP A 88 -3.55 -1.87 -0.53
N GLY A 89 -3.60 -2.19 -1.82
CA GLY A 89 -4.26 -3.37 -2.37
C GLY A 89 -3.55 -4.68 -2.02
N PRO A 90 -4.10 -5.82 -2.44
CA PRO A 90 -3.51 -7.13 -2.21
C PRO A 90 -2.17 -7.28 -2.92
N VAL A 91 -1.28 -8.05 -2.30
CA VAL A 91 0.05 -8.38 -2.83
C VAL A 91 0.08 -9.81 -3.34
N ASP A 92 0.47 -10.01 -4.59
CA ASP A 92 0.80 -11.34 -5.10
C ASP A 92 2.22 -11.72 -4.69
N THR A 93 2.36 -12.37 -3.56
CA THR A 93 3.67 -12.81 -3.06
C THR A 93 4.33 -13.89 -3.93
N SER A 94 3.57 -14.49 -4.88
CA SER A 94 4.10 -15.43 -5.86
C SER A 94 4.69 -14.75 -7.11
N ALA A 95 4.53 -13.44 -7.25
CA ALA A 95 5.11 -12.68 -8.36
C ALA A 95 6.64 -12.86 -8.41
N PRO A 96 7.22 -13.09 -9.59
CA PRO A 96 8.66 -13.32 -9.72
C PRO A 96 9.50 -12.15 -9.21
N GLU A 97 8.98 -10.94 -9.27
CA GLU A 97 9.59 -9.71 -8.74
C GLU A 97 9.77 -9.74 -7.21
N LEU A 98 8.96 -10.53 -6.51
CA LEU A 98 8.95 -10.67 -5.05
C LEU A 98 9.62 -11.95 -4.56
N ALA A 99 10.24 -12.73 -5.45
CA ALA A 99 10.94 -13.95 -5.08
C ALA A 99 11.99 -13.67 -3.99
N GLY A 100 11.87 -14.38 -2.85
CA GLY A 100 12.78 -14.24 -1.71
C GLY A 100 12.59 -12.98 -0.86
N ALA A 101 11.58 -12.16 -1.13
CA ALA A 101 11.22 -11.03 -0.27
C ALA A 101 10.57 -11.51 1.03
N ASN A 102 10.81 -10.78 2.12
CA ASN A 102 10.21 -11.06 3.42
C ASN A 102 8.91 -10.26 3.59
N ILE A 103 7.81 -10.86 3.16
CA ILE A 103 6.48 -10.24 3.16
C ILE A 103 5.52 -11.09 3.98
N THR A 104 4.72 -10.44 4.81
CA THR A 104 3.61 -11.09 5.53
C THR A 104 2.35 -10.26 5.34
N ASP A 105 1.28 -10.87 4.84
CA ASP A 105 -0.04 -10.28 4.86
C ASP A 105 -0.58 -10.31 6.30
N LYS A 106 -0.85 -9.13 6.82
CA LYS A 106 -1.34 -8.86 8.18
C LYS A 106 -2.78 -8.35 8.19
N SER A 107 -3.47 -8.44 7.05
CA SER A 107 -4.88 -8.08 6.94
C SER A 107 -5.71 -8.88 7.94
N ARG A 108 -6.66 -8.24 8.58
CA ARG A 108 -7.51 -8.85 9.62
C ARG A 108 -8.83 -9.37 9.08
N CYS A 109 -9.09 -9.16 7.80
CA CYS A 109 -10.28 -9.62 7.12
C CYS A 109 -10.02 -9.78 5.62
N THR A 110 -10.96 -10.35 4.90
CA THR A 110 -10.85 -10.56 3.46
C THR A 110 -11.33 -9.33 2.70
N VAL A 111 -10.47 -8.74 1.87
CA VAL A 111 -10.86 -7.67 0.95
C VAL A 111 -11.02 -8.24 -0.44
N ASN A 112 -12.23 -8.14 -1.00
CA ASN A 112 -12.50 -8.54 -2.37
C ASN A 112 -11.98 -7.46 -3.32
N SER A 113 -10.77 -7.62 -3.78
CA SER A 113 -10.07 -6.66 -4.62
C SER A 113 -10.05 -7.12 -6.08
N ASP A 114 -10.07 -6.16 -6.99
CA ASP A 114 -9.90 -6.39 -8.42
C ASP A 114 -8.41 -6.55 -8.80
N ASN A 115 -8.17 -6.92 -10.04
CA ASN A 115 -6.82 -7.08 -10.59
C ASN A 115 -6.04 -5.75 -10.61
N LYS A 116 -6.71 -4.62 -10.78
CA LYS A 116 -6.08 -3.29 -10.77
C LYS A 116 -5.48 -3.00 -9.39
N SER A 117 -6.22 -3.27 -8.32
CA SER A 117 -5.72 -3.13 -6.95
C SER A 117 -4.59 -4.11 -6.66
N LYS A 118 -4.67 -5.34 -7.19
CA LYS A 118 -3.60 -6.34 -7.09
C LYS A 118 -2.34 -5.90 -7.85
N THR A 119 -2.50 -5.35 -9.04
CA THR A 119 -1.40 -4.74 -9.81
C THR A 119 -0.71 -3.66 -8.98
N HIS A 120 -1.50 -2.76 -8.41
CA HIS A 120 -0.99 -1.66 -7.60
C HIS A 120 -0.26 -2.16 -6.35
N GLY A 121 -0.90 -2.95 -5.50
CA GLY A 121 -0.30 -3.46 -4.26
C GLY A 121 0.97 -4.29 -4.51
N THR A 122 0.99 -5.14 -5.55
CA THR A 122 2.18 -5.93 -5.92
C THR A 122 3.32 -5.04 -6.42
N ALA A 123 3.02 -3.99 -7.19
CA ALA A 123 4.01 -3.03 -7.67
C ALA A 123 4.64 -2.25 -6.50
N ILE A 124 3.84 -1.76 -5.55
CA ILE A 124 4.32 -1.04 -4.37
C ILE A 124 5.17 -1.95 -3.48
N ALA A 125 4.73 -3.20 -3.23
CA ALA A 125 5.55 -4.18 -2.50
C ALA A 125 6.88 -4.46 -3.20
N SER A 126 6.87 -4.60 -4.53
CA SER A 126 8.09 -4.83 -5.32
C SER A 126 9.06 -3.66 -5.25
N LEU A 127 8.55 -2.42 -5.31
CA LEU A 127 9.37 -1.22 -5.13
C LEU A 127 10.02 -1.20 -3.73
N LEU A 128 9.29 -1.62 -2.70
CA LEU A 128 9.82 -1.67 -1.35
C LEU A 128 10.86 -2.78 -1.18
N VAL A 129 10.53 -4.04 -1.50
CA VAL A 129 11.32 -5.20 -1.02
C VAL A 129 11.80 -6.18 -2.10
N SER A 130 11.63 -5.88 -3.39
CA SER A 130 12.20 -6.72 -4.44
C SER A 130 13.71 -6.91 -4.23
N LYS A 131 14.19 -8.15 -4.34
CA LYS A 131 15.62 -8.44 -4.23
C LYS A 131 16.43 -7.79 -5.36
N ASN A 132 15.82 -7.63 -6.51
CA ASN A 132 16.50 -7.07 -7.69
C ASN A 132 16.58 -5.53 -7.61
N TYR A 133 15.48 -4.84 -7.38
CA TYR A 133 15.39 -3.39 -7.51
C TYR A 133 14.66 -2.67 -6.35
N GLY A 134 14.15 -3.40 -5.35
CA GLY A 134 13.50 -2.78 -4.19
C GLY A 134 14.48 -1.92 -3.37
N PHE A 135 13.97 -0.91 -2.72
CA PHE A 135 14.78 -0.06 -1.85
C PHE A 135 15.32 -0.81 -0.63
N LEU A 136 14.54 -1.74 -0.10
CA LEU A 136 14.72 -2.40 1.19
C LEU A 136 14.73 -3.94 1.04
N PRO A 137 15.63 -4.53 0.26
CA PRO A 137 15.57 -5.97 -0.05
C PRO A 137 15.64 -6.88 1.19
N ASP A 138 16.12 -6.40 2.33
CA ASP A 138 16.25 -7.18 3.56
C ASP A 138 15.37 -6.68 4.72
N ALA A 139 14.43 -5.77 4.44
CA ALA A 139 13.42 -5.36 5.42
C ALA A 139 12.34 -6.42 5.60
N THR A 140 11.60 -6.30 6.71
CA THR A 140 10.33 -6.99 6.89
C THR A 140 9.21 -6.09 6.38
N LEU A 141 8.42 -6.58 5.42
CA LEU A 141 7.23 -5.91 4.91
C LEU A 141 5.98 -6.56 5.47
N TYR A 142 5.16 -5.79 6.18
CA TYR A 142 3.80 -6.16 6.54
C TYR A 142 2.84 -5.47 5.60
N SER A 143 2.00 -6.23 4.89
CA SER A 143 0.95 -5.69 4.03
C SER A 143 -0.40 -5.73 4.72
N TYR A 144 -1.16 -4.66 4.59
CA TYR A 144 -2.53 -4.51 5.08
C TYR A 144 -3.39 -4.11 3.89
N GLN A 145 -4.33 -4.99 3.55
CA GLN A 145 -5.24 -4.71 2.45
C GLN A 145 -6.33 -3.75 2.90
N THR A 146 -6.63 -2.79 2.07
CA THR A 146 -7.74 -1.87 2.24
C THR A 146 -8.60 -1.84 1.00
N THR A 147 -9.85 -1.41 1.18
CA THR A 147 -10.82 -1.32 0.10
C THR A 147 -10.57 -0.05 -0.71
N PHE A 148 -10.41 -0.19 -2.02
CA PHE A 148 -10.38 0.95 -2.96
C PHE A 148 -11.79 1.40 -3.32
N GLU A 149 -11.91 2.61 -3.89
CA GLU A 149 -13.19 3.14 -4.36
C GLU A 149 -13.88 2.17 -5.33
N GLY A 150 -15.16 1.92 -5.12
CA GLY A 150 -15.94 0.99 -5.92
C GLY A 150 -15.84 -0.48 -5.52
N GLN A 151 -15.02 -0.82 -4.53
CA GLN A 151 -14.91 -2.17 -4.00
C GLN A 151 -15.71 -2.34 -2.70
N ALA A 152 -16.15 -3.56 -2.43
CA ALA A 152 -16.83 -3.89 -1.19
C ALA A 152 -15.99 -4.88 -0.37
N PRO A 153 -15.80 -4.63 0.93
CA PRO A 153 -15.18 -5.60 1.82
C PRO A 153 -16.09 -6.82 2.00
N SER A 154 -15.51 -7.94 2.37
CA SER A 154 -16.28 -9.10 2.82
C SER A 154 -16.95 -8.82 4.17
N GLU A 155 -17.95 -9.63 4.54
CA GLU A 155 -18.71 -9.46 5.79
C GLU A 155 -17.81 -9.53 7.03
N ASP A 156 -16.76 -10.33 7.00
CA ASP A 156 -15.76 -10.45 8.07
C ASP A 156 -14.97 -9.16 8.32
N CYS A 157 -14.99 -8.21 7.39
CA CYS A 157 -14.41 -6.86 7.59
C CYS A 157 -15.31 -5.92 8.40
N ASN A 158 -16.55 -6.29 8.65
CA ASN A 158 -17.50 -5.46 9.39
C ASN A 158 -18.04 -6.21 10.61
N PRO A 159 -17.20 -6.50 11.60
CA PRO A 159 -17.68 -7.08 12.85
C PRO A 159 -18.68 -6.12 13.52
N ASP A 160 -19.64 -6.66 14.28
CA ASP A 160 -20.74 -5.92 14.94
C ASP A 160 -20.29 -4.86 15.98
N ILE A 161 -19.06 -4.43 15.91
CA ILE A 161 -18.38 -3.50 16.81
C ILE A 161 -18.32 -2.06 16.28
N GLY A 162 -18.97 -1.77 15.14
CA GLY A 162 -19.01 -0.43 14.56
C GLY A 162 -17.74 0.08 13.91
N THR A 163 -16.75 -0.79 13.72
CA THR A 163 -15.45 -0.45 13.10
C THR A 163 -15.14 -1.42 11.98
N ARG A 164 -14.73 -0.88 10.84
CA ARG A 164 -14.28 -1.67 9.70
C ARG A 164 -12.82 -2.09 9.87
N LEU A 165 -12.55 -3.40 9.78
CA LEU A 165 -11.19 -3.94 9.92
C LEU A 165 -10.28 -3.59 8.74
N ASP A 166 -10.85 -3.40 7.54
CA ASP A 166 -10.14 -2.92 6.34
C ASP A 166 -10.01 -1.40 6.26
N GLY A 167 -10.55 -0.68 7.25
CA GLY A 167 -10.49 0.77 7.33
C GLY A 167 -9.08 1.28 7.62
N LEU A 168 -8.73 2.46 7.11
CA LEU A 168 -7.38 3.04 7.27
C LEU A 168 -6.98 3.19 8.75
N ALA A 169 -7.88 3.68 9.61
CA ALA A 169 -7.61 3.82 11.05
C ALA A 169 -7.28 2.48 11.71
N SER A 170 -8.02 1.42 11.36
CA SER A 170 -7.78 0.06 11.84
C SER A 170 -6.44 -0.46 11.35
N SER A 171 -6.15 -0.32 10.06
CA SER A 171 -4.88 -0.76 9.47
C SER A 171 -3.67 -0.05 10.07
N ILE A 172 -3.76 1.25 10.37
CA ILE A 172 -2.72 1.98 11.11
C ILE A 172 -2.52 1.38 12.49
N ASN A 173 -3.61 1.14 13.24
CA ASN A 173 -3.53 0.56 14.57
C ASN A 173 -2.93 -0.85 14.56
N PHE A 174 -3.31 -1.70 13.60
CA PHE A 174 -2.72 -3.03 13.44
C PHE A 174 -1.24 -2.95 13.09
N ALA A 175 -0.85 -2.04 12.19
CA ALA A 175 0.55 -1.83 11.84
C ALA A 175 1.40 -1.42 13.06
N ILE A 176 0.85 -0.56 13.93
CA ILE A 176 1.49 -0.17 15.18
C ILE A 176 1.62 -1.38 16.12
N ASN A 177 0.54 -2.16 16.30
CA ASN A 177 0.53 -3.34 17.15
C ASN A 177 1.53 -4.40 16.68
N ASP A 178 1.62 -4.60 15.38
CA ASP A 178 2.54 -5.54 14.76
C ASP A 178 4.02 -5.06 14.78
N GLY A 179 4.28 -3.83 15.27
CA GLY A 179 5.62 -3.30 15.46
C GLY A 179 6.24 -2.62 14.25
N ALA A 180 5.43 -2.14 13.32
CA ALA A 180 5.92 -1.31 12.22
C ALA A 180 6.59 -0.04 12.75
N GLN A 181 7.70 0.34 12.14
CA GLN A 181 8.44 1.57 12.47
C GLN A 181 8.07 2.71 11.50
N ILE A 182 7.64 2.34 10.31
CA ILE A 182 7.20 3.25 9.25
C ILE A 182 5.95 2.65 8.60
N ILE A 183 4.97 3.48 8.29
CA ILE A 183 3.75 3.11 7.58
C ILE A 183 3.72 3.87 6.26
N SER A 184 3.65 3.15 5.15
CA SER A 184 3.49 3.69 3.80
C SER A 184 2.05 3.52 3.33
N ILE A 185 1.37 4.62 3.02
CA ILE A 185 -0.01 4.65 2.56
C ILE A 185 -0.04 5.19 1.14
N SER A 186 -0.06 4.30 0.16
CA SER A 186 -0.07 4.69 -1.26
C SER A 186 -1.47 4.88 -1.84
N ILE A 187 -2.42 5.18 -0.97
CA ILE A 187 -3.81 5.45 -1.31
C ILE A 187 -4.07 6.93 -1.05
N ALA A 188 -4.63 7.62 -2.02
CA ALA A 188 -5.13 8.96 -1.82
C ALA A 188 -6.64 8.89 -1.58
N ALA A 189 -7.12 9.58 -0.56
CA ALA A 189 -8.53 9.88 -0.44
C ALA A 189 -8.80 11.24 -1.07
N GLY A 190 -10.00 11.37 -1.63
CA GLY A 190 -10.62 12.66 -1.74
C GLY A 190 -11.08 13.16 -0.36
N GLN A 191 -12.29 13.69 -0.27
CA GLN A 191 -12.83 14.13 1.00
C GLN A 191 -13.05 12.93 1.95
N ILE A 192 -12.49 13.00 3.17
CA ILE A 192 -12.68 11.98 4.21
C ILE A 192 -14.08 12.18 4.81
N ASP A 193 -14.89 11.12 4.80
CA ASP A 193 -16.21 11.14 5.45
C ASP A 193 -16.03 11.42 6.96
N ALA A 194 -16.79 12.37 7.50
CA ALA A 194 -16.71 12.81 8.89
C ALA A 194 -16.78 11.66 9.92
N LYS A 195 -17.49 10.58 9.59
CA LYS A 195 -17.56 9.39 10.47
C LYS A 195 -16.23 8.66 10.63
N PHE A 196 -15.28 8.83 9.68
CA PHE A 196 -13.95 8.21 9.73
C PHE A 196 -12.88 9.16 10.29
N GLU A 197 -13.22 10.42 10.50
CA GLU A 197 -12.22 11.40 10.97
C GLU A 197 -11.75 11.13 12.40
N ALA A 198 -12.66 10.93 13.33
CA ALA A 198 -12.29 10.71 14.74
C ALA A 198 -11.44 9.44 14.93
N PRO A 199 -11.80 8.27 14.36
CA PRO A 199 -10.95 7.08 14.41
C PRO A 199 -9.58 7.29 13.77
N LEU A 200 -9.51 7.99 12.64
CA LEU A 200 -8.25 8.27 11.95
C LEU A 200 -7.35 9.20 12.79
N ASN A 201 -7.91 10.26 13.35
CA ASN A 201 -7.18 11.20 14.20
C ASN A 201 -6.62 10.50 15.46
N ALA A 202 -7.39 9.60 16.06
CA ALA A 202 -6.93 8.79 17.19
C ALA A 202 -5.78 7.85 16.80
N ALA A 203 -5.89 7.16 15.64
CA ALA A 203 -4.83 6.28 15.15
C ALA A 203 -3.54 7.06 14.81
N LEU A 204 -3.67 8.25 14.22
CA LEU A 204 -2.53 9.13 13.94
C LEU A 204 -1.91 9.69 15.23
N SER A 205 -2.73 10.11 16.21
CA SER A 205 -2.22 10.52 17.53
C SER A 205 -1.39 9.43 18.18
N ARG A 206 -1.86 8.19 18.09
CA ARG A 206 -1.13 7.02 18.56
C ARG A 206 0.18 6.81 17.81
N ALA A 207 0.15 6.88 16.46
CA ALA A 207 1.36 6.73 15.65
C ALA A 207 2.43 7.76 16.02
N ILE A 208 2.03 9.04 16.12
CA ILE A 208 2.93 10.13 16.52
C ILE A 208 3.55 9.86 17.89
N ASN A 209 2.71 9.53 18.88
CA ASN A 209 3.14 9.27 20.24
C ASN A 209 4.11 8.10 20.34
N GLN A 210 3.91 7.07 19.54
CA GLN A 210 4.76 5.88 19.52
C GLN A 210 5.99 6.01 18.61
N GLY A 211 6.17 7.17 18.00
CA GLY A 211 7.30 7.41 17.12
C GLY A 211 7.22 6.60 15.81
N ILE A 212 6.02 6.33 15.32
CA ILE A 212 5.79 5.68 14.03
C ILE A 212 5.66 6.75 12.95
N ILE A 213 6.46 6.67 11.90
CA ILE A 213 6.40 7.62 10.79
C ILE A 213 5.33 7.17 9.80
N VAL A 214 4.35 8.03 9.51
CA VAL A 214 3.31 7.79 8.52
C VAL A 214 3.57 8.62 7.27
N VAL A 215 3.71 7.94 6.13
CA VAL A 215 4.00 8.56 4.82
C VAL A 215 2.83 8.33 3.88
N THR A 216 2.34 9.38 3.23
CA THR A 216 1.15 9.32 2.37
C THR A 216 1.28 10.21 1.13
N GLY A 217 0.67 9.79 0.03
CA GLY A 217 0.68 10.52 -1.24
C GLY A 217 -0.30 11.69 -1.28
N MET A 218 0.05 12.73 -2.03
CA MET A 218 -0.81 13.90 -2.26
C MET A 218 -2.00 13.61 -3.18
N GLY A 219 -1.97 12.53 -3.98
CA GLY A 219 -2.99 12.21 -4.98
C GLY A 219 -2.57 12.56 -6.41
N ASN A 220 -3.42 12.16 -7.38
CA ASN A 220 -3.08 12.15 -8.81
C ASN A 220 -4.09 12.93 -9.66
N THR A 221 -4.54 14.07 -9.18
CA THR A 221 -5.56 14.89 -9.86
C THR A 221 -5.00 16.20 -10.45
N SER A 222 -3.70 16.44 -10.35
CA SER A 222 -3.02 17.68 -10.81
C SER A 222 -3.60 18.95 -10.19
N THR A 223 -4.24 18.85 -9.02
CA THR A 223 -4.90 19.95 -8.32
C THR A 223 -4.33 20.15 -6.94
N ASP A 224 -4.66 21.28 -6.33
CA ASP A 224 -4.48 21.49 -4.90
C ASP A 224 -5.36 20.51 -4.13
N ASN A 225 -4.76 19.76 -3.20
CA ASN A 225 -5.43 18.69 -2.48
C ASN A 225 -5.26 18.82 -0.95
N ASP A 226 -5.19 20.05 -0.43
CA ASP A 226 -5.06 20.26 1.01
C ASP A 226 -6.35 20.00 1.79
N GLY A 227 -7.49 20.15 1.13
CA GLY A 227 -8.80 20.16 1.82
C GLY A 227 -9.36 18.81 2.24
N GLY A 228 -8.63 17.69 2.14
CA GLY A 228 -9.25 16.39 2.47
C GLY A 228 -8.37 15.17 2.33
N SER A 229 -7.13 15.32 1.89
CA SER A 229 -6.22 14.18 1.72
C SER A 229 -5.67 13.69 3.07
N TYR A 230 -5.24 12.45 3.11
CA TYR A 230 -4.50 11.94 4.28
C TYR A 230 -3.19 12.72 4.51
N ALA A 231 -2.65 13.32 3.46
CA ALA A 231 -1.45 14.14 3.52
C ALA A 231 -1.65 15.47 4.27
N SER A 232 -2.89 15.96 4.38
CA SER A 232 -3.20 17.18 5.15
C SER A 232 -3.25 16.95 6.67
N ARG A 233 -3.18 15.70 7.12
CA ARG A 233 -3.25 15.37 8.54
C ARG A 233 -1.91 15.68 9.24
N ASN A 234 -1.99 16.26 10.43
CA ASN A 234 -0.82 16.51 11.27
C ASN A 234 -0.09 15.20 11.58
N GLY A 235 1.23 15.25 11.60
CA GLY A 235 2.09 14.09 11.85
C GLY A 235 2.34 13.20 10.64
N THR A 236 1.70 13.43 9.49
CA THR A 236 1.94 12.67 8.26
C THR A 236 2.97 13.35 7.35
N VAL A 237 3.75 12.57 6.63
CA VAL A 237 4.64 13.04 5.58
C VAL A 237 3.88 13.04 4.26
N GLY A 238 3.49 14.21 3.76
CA GLY A 238 2.82 14.37 2.46
C GLY A 238 3.82 14.32 1.31
N VAL A 239 3.59 13.43 0.33
CA VAL A 239 4.53 13.18 -0.76
C VAL A 239 3.91 13.53 -2.11
N SER A 240 4.54 14.44 -2.84
CA SER A 240 4.26 14.71 -4.24
C SER A 240 5.21 13.95 -5.18
N ALA A 241 4.94 14.01 -6.47
CA ALA A 241 5.76 13.31 -7.45
C ALA A 241 6.62 14.25 -8.29
N ILE A 242 7.84 13.78 -8.61
CA ILE A 242 8.75 14.38 -9.58
C ILE A 242 9.10 13.38 -10.70
N ASN A 243 9.53 13.92 -11.83
CA ASN A 243 10.12 13.18 -12.94
C ASN A 243 11.61 12.86 -12.68
N LEU A 244 12.23 12.03 -13.51
CA LEU A 244 13.67 11.71 -13.41
C LEU A 244 14.61 12.91 -13.58
N ASP A 245 14.15 13.95 -14.27
CA ASP A 245 14.92 15.20 -14.42
C ASP A 245 14.80 16.14 -13.19
N GLY A 246 14.03 15.72 -12.17
CA GLY A 246 13.79 16.47 -10.96
C GLY A 246 12.66 17.49 -11.07
N SER A 247 12.04 17.64 -12.22
CA SER A 247 10.89 18.53 -12.39
C SER A 247 9.65 17.98 -11.68
N PHE A 248 8.77 18.84 -11.19
CA PHE A 248 7.49 18.45 -10.63
C PHE A 248 6.62 17.76 -11.70
N ALA A 249 6.02 16.61 -11.36
CA ALA A 249 5.20 15.82 -12.27
C ALA A 249 3.79 16.43 -12.42
N SER A 250 3.71 17.59 -13.07
CA SER A 250 2.51 18.42 -13.17
C SER A 250 1.34 17.75 -13.87
N ASP A 251 1.60 16.72 -14.68
CA ASP A 251 0.57 16.05 -15.48
C ASP A 251 -0.37 15.21 -14.62
N TYR A 252 0.07 14.81 -13.42
CA TYR A 252 -0.76 14.01 -12.52
C TYR A 252 -0.61 14.37 -11.04
N SER A 253 0.58 14.76 -10.56
CA SER A 253 0.79 14.98 -9.13
C SER A 253 -0.07 16.09 -8.58
N SER A 254 -0.85 15.79 -7.55
CA SER A 254 -1.46 16.83 -6.73
C SER A 254 -0.40 17.54 -5.89
N TYR A 255 -0.72 18.74 -5.42
CA TYR A 255 0.15 19.65 -4.69
C TYR A 255 -0.64 20.34 -3.57
N GLY A 256 -0.02 21.25 -2.83
CA GLY A 256 -0.65 22.03 -1.77
C GLY A 256 0.27 22.25 -0.58
N ASP A 257 -0.24 22.93 0.45
CA ASP A 257 0.51 23.29 1.65
C ASP A 257 0.86 22.07 2.51
N SER A 258 0.20 20.95 2.28
CA SER A 258 0.43 19.67 2.96
C SER A 258 1.66 18.90 2.45
N VAL A 259 2.28 19.34 1.33
CA VAL A 259 3.46 18.67 0.78
C VAL A 259 4.66 18.83 1.71
N THR A 260 5.21 17.72 2.18
CA THR A 260 6.45 17.73 2.99
C THR A 260 7.68 17.54 2.10
N THR A 261 7.61 16.62 1.14
CA THR A 261 8.73 16.27 0.26
C THR A 261 8.20 15.70 -1.05
N ALA A 262 9.07 15.49 -2.01
CA ALA A 262 8.77 14.85 -3.28
C ALA A 262 9.67 13.63 -3.51
N ALA A 263 9.23 12.72 -4.37
CA ALA A 263 10.08 11.64 -4.88
C ALA A 263 9.70 11.29 -6.32
N PHE A 264 10.53 10.48 -6.99
CA PHE A 264 10.22 9.98 -8.32
C PHE A 264 8.88 9.24 -8.34
N GLY A 265 7.97 9.68 -9.20
CA GLY A 265 6.61 9.16 -9.28
C GLY A 265 6.33 8.29 -10.51
N GLY A 266 7.36 7.91 -11.24
CA GLY A 266 7.19 7.07 -12.44
C GLY A 266 7.64 7.77 -13.74
N PRO A 267 7.51 7.08 -14.90
CA PRO A 267 6.92 5.74 -15.01
C PRO A 267 7.80 4.65 -14.39
N ILE A 268 7.15 3.63 -13.83
CA ILE A 268 7.78 2.36 -13.45
C ILE A 268 7.11 1.19 -14.18
N LYS A 269 7.84 0.12 -14.40
CA LYS A 269 7.29 -1.12 -14.95
C LYS A 269 6.54 -1.89 -13.87
N VAL A 270 5.35 -2.37 -14.21
CA VAL A 270 4.50 -3.17 -13.33
C VAL A 270 3.96 -4.38 -14.06
N ARG A 271 3.71 -5.46 -13.34
CA ARG A 271 2.96 -6.62 -13.82
C ARG A 271 1.47 -6.31 -13.73
N ASP A 272 0.83 -6.15 -14.86
CA ASP A 272 -0.60 -5.86 -14.97
C ASP A 272 -1.38 -7.18 -14.94
N TYR A 273 -2.20 -7.36 -13.91
CA TYR A 273 -2.99 -8.58 -13.69
C TYR A 273 -4.27 -8.65 -14.53
N ASP A 274 -4.70 -7.56 -15.17
CA ASP A 274 -5.82 -7.59 -16.13
C ASP A 274 -5.37 -8.10 -17.49
N THR A 275 -4.21 -7.68 -17.94
CA THR A 275 -3.68 -8.01 -19.27
C THR A 275 -2.67 -9.14 -19.25
N GLY A 276 -2.07 -9.44 -18.11
CA GLY A 276 -0.96 -10.38 -17.96
C GLY A 276 0.36 -9.88 -18.58
N GLN A 277 0.44 -8.59 -18.94
CA GLN A 277 1.60 -7.98 -19.57
C GLN A 277 2.37 -7.09 -18.58
N ILE A 278 3.57 -6.71 -18.96
CA ILE A 278 4.30 -5.62 -18.29
C ILE A 278 3.82 -4.30 -18.89
N SER A 279 3.39 -3.39 -18.04
CA SER A 279 2.94 -2.04 -18.41
C SER A 279 3.69 -0.99 -17.60
N ASP A 280 3.54 0.27 -17.99
CA ASP A 280 4.11 1.40 -17.25
C ASP A 280 3.02 2.09 -16.42
N THR A 281 3.38 2.54 -15.22
CA THR A 281 2.48 3.31 -14.35
C THR A 281 3.21 4.46 -13.68
N SER A 282 2.48 5.51 -13.35
CA SER A 282 2.99 6.69 -12.64
C SER A 282 1.97 7.17 -11.61
N GLY A 283 2.45 7.80 -10.55
CA GLY A 283 1.58 8.36 -9.52
C GLY A 283 2.35 8.75 -8.26
N THR A 284 1.73 9.56 -7.43
CA THR A 284 2.24 9.84 -6.07
C THR A 284 2.29 8.57 -5.22
N SER A 285 1.51 7.55 -5.59
CA SER A 285 1.57 6.21 -4.99
C SER A 285 2.92 5.50 -5.20
N ILE A 286 3.68 5.87 -6.23
CA ILE A 286 5.05 5.39 -6.47
C ILE A 286 6.05 6.22 -5.65
N ALA A 287 5.84 7.53 -5.56
CA ALA A 287 6.70 8.44 -4.80
C ALA A 287 6.66 8.17 -3.28
N THR A 288 5.48 7.85 -2.75
CA THR A 288 5.23 7.60 -1.32
C THR A 288 6.12 6.50 -0.74
N PRO A 289 6.17 5.27 -1.28
CA PRO A 289 7.01 4.21 -0.75
C PRO A 289 8.51 4.49 -0.94
N ILE A 290 8.91 5.32 -1.89
CA ILE A 290 10.31 5.77 -2.03
C ILE A 290 10.71 6.62 -0.84
N VAL A 291 9.85 7.55 -0.39
CA VAL A 291 10.10 8.35 0.81
C VAL A 291 10.10 7.47 2.05
N ALA A 292 9.11 6.60 2.20
CA ALA A 292 9.02 5.66 3.32
C ALA A 292 10.28 4.75 3.40
N ALA A 293 10.72 4.22 2.27
CA ALA A 293 11.92 3.41 2.17
C ALA A 293 13.20 4.19 2.47
N SER A 294 13.28 5.44 2.03
CA SER A 294 14.42 6.31 2.34
C SER A 294 14.54 6.58 3.83
N LEU A 295 13.42 6.81 4.51
CA LEU A 295 13.37 6.93 5.97
C LEU A 295 13.69 5.60 6.67
N ALA A 296 13.32 4.46 6.08
CA ALA A 296 13.71 3.14 6.59
C ALA A 296 15.22 2.89 6.50
N LEU A 297 15.88 3.32 5.43
CA LEU A 297 17.34 3.29 5.33
C LEU A 297 18.00 4.18 6.38
N ALA A 298 17.42 5.37 6.64
CA ALA A 298 17.87 6.25 7.72
C ALA A 298 17.67 5.60 9.10
N ARG A 299 16.54 4.95 9.35
CA ARG A 299 16.26 4.19 10.57
C ARG A 299 17.26 3.05 10.79
N GLN A 300 17.61 2.31 9.71
CA GLN A 300 18.65 1.28 9.78
C GLN A 300 20.02 1.88 10.16
N LYS A 301 20.36 3.02 9.58
CA LYS A 301 21.65 3.70 9.83
C LYS A 301 21.71 4.31 11.22
N TRP A 302 20.63 4.90 11.68
CA TRP A 302 20.52 5.68 12.90
C TRP A 302 19.46 5.07 13.84
N PRO A 303 19.71 3.88 14.41
CA PRO A 303 18.70 3.14 15.17
C PRO A 303 18.28 3.87 16.46
N ASP A 304 19.16 4.69 17.02
CA ASP A 304 18.93 5.44 18.26
C ASP A 304 18.27 6.82 18.02
N ALA A 305 18.19 7.26 16.76
CA ALA A 305 17.51 8.51 16.44
C ALA A 305 16.01 8.40 16.68
N THR A 306 15.39 9.45 17.20
CA THR A 306 13.94 9.51 17.30
C THR A 306 13.30 9.67 15.91
N SER A 307 12.02 9.36 15.80
CA SER A 307 11.29 9.61 14.55
C SER A 307 11.23 11.09 14.20
N ASN A 308 11.13 11.95 15.21
CA ASN A 308 11.19 13.40 15.00
C ASN A 308 12.53 13.83 14.40
N GLN A 309 13.65 13.32 14.91
CA GLN A 309 14.96 13.60 14.35
C GLN A 309 15.12 13.08 12.91
N LEU A 310 14.52 11.93 12.57
CA LEU A 310 14.51 11.46 11.18
C LEU A 310 13.63 12.32 10.28
N LEU A 311 12.53 12.85 10.79
CA LEU A 311 11.68 13.81 10.05
C LEU A 311 12.39 15.16 9.89
N GLN A 312 13.08 15.65 10.91
CA GLN A 312 13.95 16.82 10.81
C GLN A 312 15.03 16.60 9.74
N LEU A 313 15.68 15.43 9.76
CA LEU A 313 16.67 15.06 8.76
C LEU A 313 16.08 15.08 7.35
N LEU A 314 14.85 14.57 7.16
CA LEU A 314 14.16 14.57 5.87
C LEU A 314 14.00 15.99 5.32
N ILE A 315 13.50 16.94 6.13
CA ILE A 315 13.25 18.30 5.67
C ILE A 315 14.55 19.11 5.48
N HIS A 316 15.59 18.80 6.25
CA HIS A 316 16.89 19.50 6.15
C HIS A 316 17.79 18.97 5.05
N THR A 317 17.53 17.79 4.50
CA THR A 317 18.34 17.18 3.44
C THR A 317 17.62 17.06 2.09
N GLY A 318 16.42 17.63 1.99
CA GLY A 318 15.70 17.72 0.72
C GLY A 318 16.48 18.52 -0.33
N SER A 319 16.14 18.31 -1.59
CA SER A 319 16.91 18.87 -2.71
C SER A 319 16.75 20.38 -2.90
N ASN A 320 15.80 21.03 -2.24
CA ASN A 320 15.62 22.48 -2.37
C ASN A 320 16.75 23.24 -1.69
N SER A 321 17.28 24.25 -2.40
CA SER A 321 18.35 25.08 -1.86
C SER A 321 17.91 25.83 -0.60
N GLN A 322 18.80 25.88 0.41
CA GLN A 322 18.55 26.60 1.66
C GLN A 322 17.26 26.19 2.39
N GLN A 323 16.80 24.93 2.19
CA GLN A 323 15.58 24.40 2.78
C GLN A 323 14.31 25.22 2.44
N ALA A 324 14.32 25.87 1.28
CA ALA A 324 13.16 26.62 0.80
C ALA A 324 12.00 25.66 0.54
N TRP A 325 10.94 25.83 1.31
CA TRP A 325 9.70 25.08 1.08
C TRP A 325 8.88 25.69 -0.06
N ASN A 326 8.17 24.83 -0.81
CA ASN A 326 7.15 25.24 -1.76
C ASN A 326 6.02 24.19 -1.82
N ASN A 327 4.85 24.59 -2.27
CA ASN A 327 3.66 23.73 -2.28
C ASN A 327 3.66 22.64 -3.37
N ARG A 328 4.70 22.49 -4.17
CA ARG A 328 4.82 21.44 -5.20
C ARG A 328 5.75 20.31 -4.78
N THR A 329 6.88 20.65 -4.18
CA THR A 329 7.91 19.68 -3.80
C THR A 329 8.25 19.73 -2.30
N GLY A 330 7.51 20.51 -1.52
CA GLY A 330 7.79 20.68 -0.10
C GLY A 330 9.21 21.23 0.11
N TYR A 331 9.99 20.57 0.95
CA TYR A 331 11.41 20.87 1.17
C TYR A 331 12.33 20.29 0.08
N GLY A 332 11.75 19.80 -1.02
CA GLY A 332 12.45 19.24 -2.15
C GLY A 332 12.37 17.72 -2.24
N ALA A 333 12.99 17.17 -3.27
CA ALA A 333 13.04 15.73 -3.47
C ALA A 333 13.84 15.04 -2.36
N VAL A 334 13.36 13.89 -1.90
CA VAL A 334 14.07 13.06 -0.93
C VAL A 334 15.44 12.63 -1.47
N ASN A 335 16.44 12.68 -0.61
CA ASN A 335 17.81 12.25 -0.93
C ASN A 335 18.24 11.13 0.04
N PRO A 336 18.06 9.85 -0.34
CA PRO A 336 18.42 8.72 0.53
C PRO A 336 19.89 8.74 0.94
N GLY A 337 20.79 9.18 0.01
CA GLY A 337 22.21 9.32 0.30
C GLY A 337 22.50 10.35 1.39
N ALA A 338 21.82 11.48 1.38
CA ALA A 338 21.96 12.49 2.44
C ALA A 338 21.40 11.98 3.77
N LEU A 339 20.25 11.30 3.75
CA LEU A 339 19.64 10.72 4.96
C LEU A 339 20.57 9.74 5.71
N ILE A 340 21.35 8.93 4.98
CA ILE A 340 22.26 7.99 5.59
C ILE A 340 23.66 8.57 5.95
N ASN A 341 24.01 9.74 5.40
CA ASN A 341 25.32 10.35 5.61
C ASN A 341 25.30 11.58 6.54
N THR A 342 24.12 12.06 6.93
CA THR A 342 23.97 13.21 7.84
C THR A 342 23.51 12.72 9.21
N ASP A 343 24.21 13.11 10.28
CA ASP A 343 23.88 12.72 11.64
C ASP A 343 22.57 13.43 12.11
N PRO A 344 21.51 12.67 12.43
CA PRO A 344 20.26 13.26 12.89
C PRO A 344 20.31 13.84 14.29
N SER A 345 21.31 13.49 15.10
CA SER A 345 21.45 13.98 16.49
C SER A 345 21.69 15.47 16.59
N GLN A 346 22.11 16.11 15.48
CA GLN A 346 22.26 17.56 15.40
C GLN A 346 20.94 18.31 15.34
N TYR A 347 19.83 17.62 15.11
CA TYR A 347 18.50 18.22 15.00
C TYR A 347 17.69 18.04 16.28
N PRO A 348 16.75 18.96 16.58
CA PRO A 348 15.90 18.83 17.74
C PRO A 348 14.97 17.61 17.64
N ASP A 349 14.59 17.06 18.79
CA ASP A 349 13.58 16.01 18.90
C ASP A 349 12.16 16.62 18.87
N GLU A 350 11.85 17.33 17.80
CA GLU A 350 10.57 18.01 17.56
C GLU A 350 10.02 17.58 16.21
N ASN A 351 8.75 17.20 16.19
CA ASN A 351 8.08 16.76 14.95
C ASN A 351 7.81 17.95 14.03
N PRO A 352 8.52 18.08 12.89
CA PRO A 352 8.38 19.23 11.99
C PRO A 352 7.08 19.23 11.18
N VAL A 353 6.31 18.14 11.20
CA VAL A 353 5.01 18.00 10.52
C VAL A 353 3.84 17.90 11.50
N SER A 354 4.06 18.28 12.77
CA SER A 354 3.04 18.24 13.82
C SER A 354 1.94 19.28 13.65
N GLN A 355 2.17 20.33 12.88
CA GLN A 355 1.22 21.40 12.60
C GLN A 355 1.32 21.81 11.13
N LYS A 356 0.39 21.32 10.30
CA LYS A 356 0.36 21.62 8.86
C LYS A 356 -0.54 22.82 8.52
N ALA A 357 -1.66 22.94 9.22
CA ALA A 357 -2.60 24.06 9.14
C ALA A 357 -3.21 24.30 10.52
N ASP A 358 -3.81 25.48 10.71
CA ASP A 358 -4.39 25.87 11.99
C ASP A 358 -5.54 24.97 12.44
N ASP A 359 -6.27 24.40 11.48
CA ASP A 359 -7.42 23.50 11.70
C ASP A 359 -7.12 22.03 11.39
N ALA A 360 -5.85 21.67 11.15
CA ALA A 360 -5.47 20.30 10.85
C ALA A 360 -5.51 19.39 12.08
N TYR A 361 -5.89 18.14 11.88
CA TYR A 361 -5.99 17.10 12.91
C TYR A 361 -4.99 15.96 12.65
N PRO A 362 -4.58 15.20 13.71
CA PRO A 362 -4.87 15.45 15.12
C PRO A 362 -4.18 16.73 15.64
N THR A 363 -4.81 17.41 16.59
CA THR A 363 -4.19 18.56 17.25
C THR A 363 -3.06 18.13 18.18
N ALA A 364 -2.16 19.06 18.52
CA ALA A 364 -1.11 18.78 19.52
C ALA A 364 -1.70 18.39 20.88
N GLU A 365 -2.89 18.90 21.22
CA GLU A 365 -3.62 18.50 22.43
C GLU A 365 -4.09 17.04 22.36
N MET A 366 -4.68 16.61 21.25
CA MET A 366 -5.09 15.22 21.05
C MET A 366 -3.90 14.25 21.16
N VAL A 367 -2.76 14.61 20.56
CA VAL A 367 -1.53 13.79 20.66
C VAL A 367 -1.05 13.70 22.10
N ARG A 368 -1.05 14.82 22.83
CA ARG A 368 -0.67 14.86 24.24
C ARG A 368 -1.64 14.06 25.11
N ASP A 369 -2.94 14.26 24.90
CA ASP A 369 -3.98 13.55 25.69
C ASP A 369 -3.92 12.05 25.47
N TYR A 370 -3.59 11.63 24.23
CA TYR A 370 -3.28 10.23 23.95
C TYR A 370 -2.09 9.76 24.78
N GLY A 371 -0.98 10.50 24.77
CA GLY A 371 0.24 10.16 25.51
C GLY A 371 0.04 10.12 27.03
N ASP A 372 -0.81 10.98 27.55
CA ASP A 372 -1.15 11.08 28.97
C ASP A 372 -2.23 10.05 29.42
N GLY A 373 -2.72 9.22 28.49
CA GLY A 373 -3.77 8.25 28.78
C GLY A 373 -5.16 8.83 29.05
N ARG A 374 -5.42 10.03 28.51
CA ARG A 374 -6.71 10.71 28.65
C ARG A 374 -7.62 10.53 27.45
N ALA A 375 -7.07 10.09 26.34
CA ALA A 375 -7.85 9.81 25.13
C ALA A 375 -8.40 8.38 25.18
N ASP A 376 -9.58 8.19 24.61
CA ASP A 376 -10.17 6.86 24.43
C ASP A 376 -9.30 5.99 23.52
N ALA A 377 -9.28 4.70 23.76
CA ALA A 377 -8.62 3.77 22.85
C ALA A 377 -9.24 3.89 21.47
N PRO A 378 -8.41 3.97 20.40
CA PRO A 378 -8.94 3.97 19.06
C PRO A 378 -9.75 2.70 18.83
N LEU A 379 -10.95 2.86 18.28
CA LEU A 379 -11.75 1.73 17.81
C LEU A 379 -10.91 0.90 16.83
N GLY A 380 -10.92 -0.41 16.95
CA GLY A 380 -10.14 -1.31 16.09
C GLY A 380 -8.82 -1.81 16.67
N THR A 381 -8.53 -1.52 17.93
CA THR A 381 -7.37 -2.12 18.63
C THR A 381 -7.67 -3.51 19.20
N PHE A 382 -8.60 -4.23 18.59
CA PHE A 382 -9.00 -5.58 18.99
C PHE A 382 -7.96 -6.63 18.59
N ASP A 383 -6.72 -6.38 18.88
CA ASP A 383 -5.69 -7.39 18.82
C ASP A 383 -5.52 -7.95 20.23
N ASP A 384 -6.09 -9.10 20.50
CA ASP A 384 -5.95 -9.84 21.75
C ASP A 384 -4.51 -10.31 22.02
N THR A 385 -3.64 -10.18 21.02
CA THR A 385 -2.21 -10.43 21.16
C THR A 385 -1.44 -9.21 21.69
N TYR A 386 -2.06 -8.02 21.69
CA TYR A 386 -1.43 -6.79 22.13
C TYR A 386 -1.82 -6.46 23.58
N VAL A 387 -0.88 -6.64 24.51
CA VAL A 387 -1.07 -6.27 25.90
C VAL A 387 -0.66 -4.80 26.09
N TYR A 388 -1.64 -3.94 26.38
CA TYR A 388 -1.35 -2.58 26.85
C TYR A 388 -0.70 -2.64 28.22
N ARG A 389 0.54 -2.16 28.33
CA ARG A 389 1.17 -2.05 29.64
C ARG A 389 0.38 -1.10 30.51
N GLY A 390 -0.09 -1.59 31.65
CA GLY A 390 -0.86 -0.83 32.63
C GLY A 390 -2.37 -0.87 32.44
N THR A 391 -2.88 -1.59 31.43
CA THR A 391 -4.30 -1.94 31.34
C THR A 391 -4.49 -3.36 31.81
N ASP A 392 -5.56 -3.56 32.55
CA ASP A 392 -6.06 -4.87 32.86
C ASP A 392 -6.54 -5.52 31.54
N ASP A 393 -6.31 -6.82 31.33
CA ASP A 393 -6.74 -7.58 30.17
C ASP A 393 -8.25 -7.40 29.86
N ILE A 394 -9.02 -7.13 30.88
CA ILE A 394 -10.44 -6.82 30.77
C ILE A 394 -10.74 -5.62 29.87
N TYR A 395 -9.79 -4.70 29.70
CA TYR A 395 -9.98 -3.52 28.87
C TYR A 395 -9.71 -3.77 27.39
N ILE A 396 -9.02 -4.83 27.04
CA ILE A 396 -8.75 -5.24 25.67
C ILE A 396 -9.99 -5.88 25.06
N HIS A 397 -10.78 -6.55 25.88
CA HIS A 397 -12.00 -7.25 25.53
C HIS A 397 -13.27 -6.49 25.90
N ALA A 398 -13.13 -5.38 26.64
CA ALA A 398 -14.29 -4.58 26.95
C ALA A 398 -14.83 -3.99 25.66
N GLU A 399 -15.98 -4.45 25.33
CA GLU A 399 -16.83 -3.96 24.29
C GLU A 399 -17.02 -2.48 24.39
N PHE A 400 -16.03 -1.65 24.50
CA PHE A 400 -16.52 -0.43 24.53
C PHE A 400 -16.03 0.68 25.27
N LEU A 401 -15.75 1.48 24.57
CA LEU A 401 -16.37 2.80 24.33
C LEU A 401 -16.58 3.73 25.53
N THR A 402 -16.62 3.24 26.74
CA THR A 402 -16.78 4.05 27.95
C THR A 402 -15.59 3.97 28.87
N GLN A 403 -14.55 3.28 28.46
CA GLN A 403 -13.38 3.10 29.31
C GLN A 403 -12.25 3.95 28.78
N THR A 404 -11.86 4.88 29.59
CA THR A 404 -10.59 5.58 29.41
C THR A 404 -9.49 4.53 29.43
N PRO A 405 -8.89 4.17 28.29
CA PRO A 405 -7.81 3.23 28.31
C PRO A 405 -6.69 3.89 29.10
N HIS A 406 -6.19 3.18 30.05
CA HIS A 406 -4.97 3.59 30.66
C HIS A 406 -3.86 3.38 29.64
N LEU A 407 -3.61 4.36 28.83
CA LEU A 407 -2.55 4.38 27.84
C LEU A 407 -1.17 4.52 28.46
N GLY A 408 -1.07 4.10 29.70
CA GLY A 408 0.20 4.03 30.39
C GLY A 408 1.19 3.26 29.56
N THR A 409 1.93 3.98 28.74
CA THR A 409 3.24 3.53 28.31
C THR A 409 3.27 2.44 27.25
N SER A 410 3.04 2.83 26.02
CA SER A 410 3.52 2.05 24.87
C SER A 410 4.99 1.66 25.07
N PRO A 411 5.39 0.43 24.70
CA PRO A 411 6.82 0.04 24.72
C PRO A 411 7.73 0.98 23.92
N ALA A 412 7.20 1.69 22.93
CA ALA A 412 7.96 2.70 22.18
C ALA A 412 8.16 4.00 22.96
N TYR A 413 7.27 4.32 23.90
CA TYR A 413 7.38 5.49 24.77
C TYR A 413 8.56 5.40 25.75
N HIS A 414 9.00 4.19 26.05
CA HIS A 414 10.12 3.92 26.95
C HIS A 414 11.38 3.45 26.24
N ARG A 415 11.39 3.41 24.93
CA ARG A 415 12.63 3.23 24.19
C ARG A 415 13.34 4.59 24.10
N LYS A 416 14.05 4.90 25.15
CA LYS A 416 15.17 5.84 25.07
C LYS A 416 16.33 5.15 24.42
#